data_25dc3e42c63dc1b6d223afd37471e2f7
#
_entry.id   25dc3e42c63dc1b6d223afd37471e2f7
#
_cell.length_a   1.000
_cell.length_b   1.000
_cell.length_c   1.000
_cell.angle_alpha   90.00
_cell.angle_beta   90.00
_cell.angle_gamma   90.00
#
_symmetry.space_group_name_H-M   'P 1'
#
loop_
_entity.id
_entity.type
_entity.pdbx_description
1 polymer ?
#
loop_
_entity_poly.entity_id
_entity_poly.type
_entity_poly.pdbx_seq_one_letter_code
_entity_poly.pdbx_strand_id
1 'polypeptide(L)'
;MKNKENLILMADAYKYSHHKLYYPGTNKIYSYLESRGGKFKETVFYGLQYYLKEYLEGVVITQEDIDEAAEFLPQVFGRNDVFDKAKFQYIVDKYNGNLPVRIKAVPEGTSVPVSNVLMTIESTDPKCFWLTNFLETLLMQIWYPSTVATLSREIKKVVTQYFDETATEEAKAGIDFVLNDFGFRGVSSSESAGLGGSAHLINFLGSDTLIGSVYAKRYYGAEKAPGLSVPATEHSICTLKGEKGELDIFKHILDTFPTGIVACVSDSFNIFRACAEYWGEELKDQILKRDGVLVIRPDSGDPVQTLLAIFKILFEKFGYTTNEKGFKVLPPQVRVIQGDGVNYDSIIEVFQALKENGISAENLVLGMGGALLQKLDRDTQKYALKCSYAEINGEAIDVQKSPTEMNEKGEIVGSFKKSKAGKLKLIKRAGEYKTVREQEYPDKDDILETVFENGKIVKVYTFNEIKENVRLQELINA
;
A
#
# COMPACT_ATOMS: atom_id res chain seq x y z
N MET A 1 -30.82 3.38 -2.97
CA MET A 1 -30.24 3.00 -4.29
C MET A 1 -29.00 2.15 -3.99
N LYS A 2 -28.99 0.90 -4.44
CA LYS A 2 -27.82 0.03 -4.33
C LYS A 2 -26.70 0.60 -5.21
N ASN A 3 -25.69 1.20 -4.63
CA ASN A 3 -24.44 1.57 -5.31
C ASN A 3 -23.36 0.50 -5.14
N LYS A 4 -23.75 -0.73 -4.78
CA LYS A 4 -22.80 -1.85 -4.66
C LYS A 4 -22.91 -2.72 -5.91
N GLU A 5 -21.74 -3.04 -6.46
CA GLU A 5 -21.62 -4.02 -7.53
C GLU A 5 -22.20 -5.38 -7.07
N ASN A 6 -22.79 -6.12 -7.99
CA ASN A 6 -23.31 -7.46 -7.72
C ASN A 6 -22.16 -8.43 -7.41
N LEU A 7 -22.03 -8.84 -6.15
CA LEU A 7 -20.95 -9.74 -5.70
C LEU A 7 -20.90 -11.05 -6.50
N ILE A 8 -22.06 -11.54 -6.99
CA ILE A 8 -22.09 -12.74 -7.82
C ILE A 8 -21.28 -12.51 -9.11
N LEU A 9 -21.24 -11.30 -9.66
CA LEU A 9 -20.52 -10.97 -10.90
C LEU A 9 -19.06 -10.53 -10.68
N MET A 10 -18.59 -10.49 -9.43
CA MET A 10 -17.23 -10.09 -9.06
C MET A 10 -16.24 -11.27 -8.96
N ALA A 11 -16.35 -12.25 -9.83
CA ALA A 11 -15.45 -13.39 -9.89
C ALA A 11 -14.97 -13.65 -11.32
N ASP A 12 -13.80 -14.29 -11.45
CA ASP A 12 -13.33 -14.75 -12.76
C ASP A 12 -14.34 -15.73 -13.37
N ALA A 13 -14.66 -15.58 -14.66
CA ALA A 13 -15.71 -16.35 -15.32
C ALA A 13 -15.59 -17.86 -15.10
N TYR A 14 -14.39 -18.45 -15.15
CA TYR A 14 -14.21 -19.89 -14.98
C TYR A 14 -14.61 -20.42 -13.60
N LYS A 15 -14.71 -19.56 -12.58
CA LYS A 15 -15.13 -19.92 -11.21
C LYS A 15 -16.54 -20.50 -11.14
N TYR A 16 -17.44 -20.06 -12.03
CA TYR A 16 -18.83 -20.53 -12.04
C TYR A 16 -18.98 -22.00 -12.42
N SER A 17 -17.99 -22.61 -13.10
CA SER A 17 -17.99 -24.03 -13.41
C SER A 17 -17.42 -24.90 -12.29
N HIS A 18 -16.64 -24.32 -11.36
CA HIS A 18 -15.87 -25.06 -10.36
C HIS A 18 -16.73 -25.96 -9.48
N HIS A 19 -17.94 -25.52 -9.10
CA HIS A 19 -18.85 -26.33 -8.28
C HIS A 19 -19.22 -27.66 -8.89
N LYS A 20 -19.17 -27.79 -10.23
CA LYS A 20 -19.36 -29.05 -10.96
C LYS A 20 -18.06 -29.83 -11.15
N LEU A 21 -16.91 -29.16 -11.06
CA LEU A 21 -15.61 -29.75 -11.29
C LEU A 21 -14.95 -30.28 -10.02
N TYR A 22 -15.40 -29.82 -8.84
CA TYR A 22 -14.97 -30.46 -7.60
C TYR A 22 -15.42 -31.92 -7.56
N TYR A 23 -14.59 -32.77 -6.99
CA TYR A 23 -14.86 -34.20 -6.92
C TYR A 23 -16.17 -34.46 -6.13
N PRO A 24 -17.01 -35.41 -6.56
CA PRO A 24 -18.26 -35.73 -5.84
C PRO A 24 -17.98 -36.07 -4.37
N GLY A 25 -18.83 -35.55 -3.48
CA GLY A 25 -18.68 -35.72 -2.04
C GLY A 25 -17.79 -34.68 -1.37
N THR A 26 -17.24 -33.72 -2.13
CA THR A 26 -16.53 -32.56 -1.52
C THR A 26 -17.50 -31.75 -0.68
N ASN A 27 -17.18 -31.53 0.58
CA ASN A 27 -17.98 -30.78 1.54
C ASN A 27 -17.21 -29.71 2.29
N LYS A 28 -15.87 -29.63 2.10
CA LYS A 28 -15.02 -28.57 2.64
C LYS A 28 -13.86 -28.26 1.69
N ILE A 29 -13.58 -26.97 1.54
CA ILE A 29 -12.39 -26.41 0.95
C ILE A 29 -11.83 -25.38 1.93
N TYR A 30 -10.54 -25.43 2.15
CA TYR A 30 -9.81 -24.47 2.97
C TYR A 30 -8.65 -23.90 2.15
N SER A 31 -8.53 -22.58 2.13
CA SER A 31 -7.52 -21.88 1.36
C SER A 31 -6.80 -20.83 2.20
N TYR A 32 -5.58 -20.49 1.80
CA TYR A 32 -4.75 -19.50 2.47
C TYR A 32 -4.14 -18.52 1.48
N LEU A 33 -3.93 -17.28 1.95
CA LEU A 33 -3.20 -16.21 1.25
C LEU A 33 -1.78 -16.13 1.79
N GLU A 34 -0.80 -15.96 0.89
CA GLU A 34 0.59 -15.70 1.22
C GLU A 34 1.24 -14.77 0.20
N SER A 35 2.29 -14.05 0.62
CA SER A 35 3.30 -13.47 -0.26
C SER A 35 4.46 -14.46 -0.40
N ARG A 36 4.85 -14.81 -1.64
CA ARG A 36 5.85 -15.85 -1.94
C ARG A 36 7.26 -15.32 -2.16
N GLY A 37 7.50 -14.07 -1.91
CA GLY A 37 8.74 -13.38 -2.20
C GLY A 37 8.50 -12.18 -3.11
N GLY A 38 9.51 -11.77 -3.87
CA GLY A 38 9.42 -10.60 -4.75
C GLY A 38 10.46 -9.57 -4.39
N LYS A 39 10.08 -8.29 -4.43
CA LYS A 39 11.03 -7.18 -4.24
C LYS A 39 11.57 -7.12 -2.81
N PHE A 40 10.74 -7.40 -1.80
CA PHE A 40 11.09 -7.26 -0.40
C PHE A 40 10.99 -8.59 0.36
N LYS A 41 11.77 -8.72 1.44
CA LYS A 41 11.84 -9.94 2.26
C LYS A 41 10.66 -10.12 3.22
N GLU A 42 9.95 -9.03 3.50
CA GLU A 42 8.77 -8.99 4.36
C GLU A 42 7.62 -8.33 3.61
N THR A 43 6.41 -8.53 4.09
CA THR A 43 5.21 -7.85 3.59
C THR A 43 4.39 -7.33 4.75
N VAL A 44 3.91 -6.08 4.66
CA VAL A 44 2.97 -5.49 5.60
C VAL A 44 1.56 -5.89 5.16
N PHE A 45 0.82 -6.57 6.04
CA PHE A 45 -0.56 -6.94 5.75
C PHE A 45 -1.50 -5.76 6.04
N TYR A 46 -2.23 -5.30 5.01
CA TYR A 46 -3.14 -4.16 5.11
C TYR A 46 -4.23 -4.22 4.05
N GLY A 47 -5.43 -3.75 4.39
CA GLY A 47 -6.53 -3.54 3.45
C GLY A 47 -7.64 -4.57 3.49
N LEU A 48 -7.52 -5.69 4.21
CA LEU A 48 -8.59 -6.70 4.30
C LEU A 48 -9.87 -6.10 4.87
N GLN A 49 -9.80 -5.29 5.94
CA GLN A 49 -10.96 -4.68 6.58
C GLN A 49 -11.81 -3.84 5.62
N TYR A 50 -11.17 -3.19 4.64
CA TYR A 50 -11.88 -2.49 3.58
C TYR A 50 -12.75 -3.46 2.77
N TYR A 51 -12.16 -4.56 2.26
CA TYR A 51 -12.91 -5.54 1.45
C TYR A 51 -14.01 -6.21 2.24
N LEU A 52 -13.80 -6.47 3.53
CA LEU A 52 -14.84 -7.02 4.40
C LEU A 52 -16.03 -6.05 4.53
N LYS A 53 -15.77 -4.77 4.84
CA LYS A 53 -16.80 -3.73 5.02
C LYS A 53 -17.52 -3.39 3.74
N GLU A 54 -16.80 -3.29 2.63
CA GLU A 54 -17.35 -2.83 1.37
C GLU A 54 -18.14 -3.94 0.66
N TYR A 55 -17.64 -5.18 0.69
CA TYR A 55 -18.15 -6.24 -0.18
C TYR A 55 -18.76 -7.44 0.54
N LEU A 56 -18.35 -7.76 1.77
CA LEU A 56 -18.71 -9.04 2.40
C LEU A 56 -19.65 -8.92 3.61
N GLU A 57 -19.67 -7.76 4.29
CA GLU A 57 -20.45 -7.60 5.51
C GLU A 57 -21.94 -7.44 5.24
N GLY A 58 -22.76 -8.19 5.99
CA GLY A 58 -24.22 -8.16 5.95
C GLY A 58 -24.82 -8.90 4.77
N VAL A 59 -25.97 -8.43 4.30
CA VAL A 59 -26.68 -8.97 3.15
C VAL A 59 -25.97 -8.52 1.87
N VAL A 60 -25.26 -9.44 1.23
CA VAL A 60 -24.45 -9.18 0.02
C VAL A 60 -24.90 -9.98 -1.20
N ILE A 61 -25.81 -10.93 -1.02
CA ILE A 61 -26.49 -11.66 -2.11
C ILE A 61 -27.99 -11.51 -1.93
N THR A 62 -28.66 -10.99 -2.94
CA THR A 62 -30.12 -10.80 -2.97
C THR A 62 -30.74 -11.57 -4.12
N GLN A 63 -32.07 -11.68 -4.13
CA GLN A 63 -32.80 -12.27 -5.25
C GLN A 63 -32.53 -11.52 -6.56
N GLU A 64 -32.44 -10.19 -6.49
CA GLU A 64 -32.14 -9.32 -7.64
C GLU A 64 -30.76 -9.61 -8.22
N ASP A 65 -29.73 -9.79 -7.37
CA ASP A 65 -28.37 -10.16 -7.80
C ASP A 65 -28.34 -11.52 -8.50
N ILE A 66 -29.12 -12.49 -7.99
CA ILE A 66 -29.23 -13.83 -8.59
C ILE A 66 -29.93 -13.76 -9.96
N ASP A 67 -31.01 -12.98 -10.08
CA ASP A 67 -31.77 -12.87 -11.32
C ASP A 67 -30.91 -12.15 -12.39
N GLU A 68 -30.19 -11.06 -12.06
CA GLU A 68 -29.25 -10.40 -12.93
C GLU A 68 -28.15 -11.36 -13.42
N ALA A 69 -27.52 -12.12 -12.51
CA ALA A 69 -26.49 -13.07 -12.86
C ALA A 69 -27.04 -14.22 -13.75
N ALA A 70 -28.27 -14.68 -13.49
CA ALA A 70 -28.92 -15.72 -14.27
C ALA A 70 -29.26 -15.29 -15.71
N GLU A 71 -29.51 -14.01 -15.93
CA GLU A 71 -29.67 -13.43 -17.26
C GLU A 71 -28.34 -13.21 -17.98
N PHE A 72 -27.33 -12.69 -17.27
CA PHE A 72 -26.06 -12.27 -17.84
C PHE A 72 -25.08 -13.42 -18.13
N LEU A 73 -24.92 -14.36 -17.20
CA LEU A 73 -23.88 -15.39 -17.32
C LEU A 73 -24.07 -16.36 -18.48
N PRO A 74 -25.30 -16.76 -18.89
CA PRO A 74 -25.49 -17.55 -20.12
C PRO A 74 -24.97 -16.87 -21.37
N GLN A 75 -25.02 -15.55 -21.45
CA GLN A 75 -24.47 -14.79 -22.58
C GLN A 75 -22.93 -14.86 -22.61
N VAL A 76 -22.28 -14.84 -21.44
CA VAL A 76 -20.83 -14.96 -21.31
C VAL A 76 -20.34 -16.35 -21.74
N PHE A 77 -21.06 -17.40 -21.34
CA PHE A 77 -20.64 -18.78 -21.58
C PHE A 77 -21.18 -19.38 -22.88
N GLY A 78 -22.16 -18.75 -23.54
CA GLY A 78 -22.87 -19.32 -24.68
C GLY A 78 -23.68 -20.58 -24.34
N ARG A 79 -23.99 -20.81 -23.05
CA ARG A 79 -24.71 -21.98 -22.52
C ARG A 79 -25.36 -21.71 -21.16
N ASN A 80 -26.45 -22.44 -20.83
CA ASN A 80 -27.26 -22.16 -19.64
C ASN A 80 -26.92 -23.01 -18.41
N ASP A 81 -25.99 -23.95 -18.49
CA ASP A 81 -25.74 -24.96 -17.45
C ASP A 81 -24.50 -24.68 -16.59
N VAL A 82 -23.82 -23.56 -16.78
CA VAL A 82 -22.62 -23.20 -16.00
C VAL A 82 -22.98 -22.53 -14.68
N PHE A 83 -23.91 -21.57 -14.71
CA PHE A 83 -24.37 -20.88 -13.51
C PHE A 83 -25.42 -21.73 -12.76
N ASP A 84 -25.14 -22.04 -11.50
CA ASP A 84 -26.08 -22.77 -10.63
C ASP A 84 -26.83 -21.80 -9.72
N LYS A 85 -27.97 -21.31 -10.21
CA LYS A 85 -28.86 -20.39 -9.47
C LYS A 85 -29.23 -20.93 -8.08
N ALA A 86 -29.46 -22.26 -7.97
CA ALA A 86 -29.92 -22.88 -6.73
C ALA A 86 -28.89 -22.76 -5.58
N LYS A 87 -27.61 -22.75 -5.89
CA LYS A 87 -26.57 -22.58 -4.88
C LYS A 87 -26.56 -21.19 -4.24
N PHE A 88 -26.76 -20.16 -5.04
CA PHE A 88 -26.89 -18.78 -4.53
C PHE A 88 -28.23 -18.57 -3.84
N GLN A 89 -29.32 -19.17 -4.39
CA GLN A 89 -30.63 -19.14 -3.74
C GLN A 89 -30.59 -19.76 -2.34
N TYR A 90 -29.84 -20.85 -2.14
CA TYR A 90 -29.65 -21.46 -0.83
C TYR A 90 -29.00 -20.46 0.19
N ILE A 91 -28.11 -19.59 -0.25
CA ILE A 91 -27.53 -18.55 0.61
C ILE A 91 -28.60 -17.51 1.01
N VAL A 92 -29.44 -17.10 0.08
CA VAL A 92 -30.57 -16.19 0.37
C VAL A 92 -31.56 -16.86 1.34
N ASP A 93 -31.97 -18.07 1.06
CA ASP A 93 -33.03 -18.77 1.83
C ASP A 93 -32.58 -19.13 3.25
N LYS A 94 -31.34 -19.59 3.42
CA LYS A 94 -30.83 -20.07 4.71
C LYS A 94 -30.10 -18.99 5.53
N TYR A 95 -29.38 -18.10 4.87
CA TYR A 95 -28.49 -17.11 5.52
C TYR A 95 -28.95 -15.67 5.29
N ASN A 96 -30.16 -15.48 4.71
CA ASN A 96 -30.66 -14.15 4.37
C ASN A 96 -29.65 -13.32 3.57
N GLY A 97 -28.93 -13.98 2.64
CA GLY A 97 -27.95 -13.35 1.77
C GLY A 97 -26.60 -13.04 2.43
N ASN A 98 -26.38 -13.45 3.67
CA ASN A 98 -25.07 -13.37 4.34
C ASN A 98 -24.18 -14.54 3.91
N LEU A 99 -22.87 -14.32 3.79
CA LEU A 99 -21.95 -15.36 3.37
C LEU A 99 -21.58 -16.30 4.52
N PRO A 100 -21.83 -17.63 4.42
CA PRO A 100 -21.42 -18.60 5.42
C PRO A 100 -19.94 -18.98 5.27
N VAL A 101 -19.06 -18.01 5.54
CA VAL A 101 -17.61 -18.19 5.51
C VAL A 101 -16.95 -17.67 6.78
N ARG A 102 -15.78 -18.22 7.12
CA ARG A 102 -14.89 -17.72 8.16
C ARG A 102 -13.58 -17.31 7.52
N ILE A 103 -13.11 -16.10 7.90
CA ILE A 103 -11.79 -15.58 7.50
C ILE A 103 -10.99 -15.31 8.77
N LYS A 104 -9.77 -15.87 8.82
CA LYS A 104 -8.76 -15.54 9.81
C LYS A 104 -7.61 -14.83 9.13
N ALA A 105 -7.03 -13.83 9.79
CA ALA A 105 -5.91 -13.08 9.22
C ALA A 105 -4.96 -12.60 10.31
N VAL A 106 -3.72 -12.27 9.92
CA VAL A 106 -2.80 -11.52 10.78
C VAL A 106 -3.40 -10.14 11.08
N PRO A 107 -3.18 -9.55 12.26
CA PRO A 107 -3.58 -8.19 12.55
C PRO A 107 -3.05 -7.22 11.47
N GLU A 108 -3.89 -6.31 10.99
CA GLU A 108 -3.46 -5.32 9.99
C GLU A 108 -2.33 -4.43 10.57
N GLY A 109 -1.38 -4.06 9.73
CA GLY A 109 -0.14 -3.39 10.11
C GLY A 109 1.01 -4.35 10.45
N THR A 110 0.74 -5.66 10.60
CA THR A 110 1.79 -6.63 10.89
C THR A 110 2.70 -6.85 9.67
N SER A 111 4.01 -6.71 9.86
CA SER A 111 5.02 -7.11 8.88
C SER A 111 5.39 -8.57 9.09
N VAL A 112 5.23 -9.37 8.05
CA VAL A 112 5.46 -10.82 8.09
C VAL A 112 6.49 -11.19 7.01
N PRO A 113 7.51 -11.98 7.33
CA PRO A 113 8.43 -12.51 6.33
C PRO A 113 7.68 -13.27 5.24
N VAL A 114 8.13 -13.11 3.99
CA VAL A 114 7.53 -13.79 2.85
C VAL A 114 7.47 -15.32 3.05
N SER A 115 6.61 -15.98 2.29
CA SER A 115 6.34 -17.42 2.40
C SER A 115 5.67 -17.86 3.69
N ASN A 116 5.05 -16.93 4.44
CA ASN A 116 4.18 -17.22 5.57
C ASN A 116 2.72 -16.96 5.23
N VAL A 117 1.81 -17.65 5.93
CA VAL A 117 0.37 -17.45 5.81
C VAL A 117 -0.01 -16.07 6.39
N LEU A 118 -0.81 -15.33 5.61
CA LEU A 118 -1.32 -14.01 6.00
C LEU A 118 -2.81 -14.05 6.34
N MET A 119 -3.55 -14.89 5.63
CA MET A 119 -5.00 -15.03 5.77
C MET A 119 -5.40 -16.45 5.41
N THR A 120 -6.46 -16.94 6.04
CA THR A 120 -7.12 -18.20 5.69
C THR A 120 -8.61 -17.98 5.50
N ILE A 121 -9.22 -18.79 4.64
CA ILE A 121 -10.67 -18.78 4.39
C ILE A 121 -11.20 -20.19 4.27
N GLU A 122 -12.37 -20.43 4.88
CA GLU A 122 -13.14 -21.66 4.73
C GLU A 122 -14.64 -21.34 4.77
N SER A 123 -15.47 -22.17 4.15
CA SER A 123 -16.92 -22.12 4.36
C SER A 123 -17.28 -22.76 5.70
N THR A 124 -18.26 -22.17 6.38
CA THR A 124 -18.88 -22.69 7.62
C THR A 124 -20.04 -23.64 7.34
N ASP A 125 -20.50 -23.72 6.09
CA ASP A 125 -21.56 -24.63 5.64
C ASP A 125 -21.03 -25.58 4.57
N PRO A 126 -21.14 -26.92 4.76
CA PRO A 126 -20.71 -27.91 3.77
C PRO A 126 -21.36 -27.76 2.37
N LYS A 127 -22.57 -27.22 2.27
CA LYS A 127 -23.21 -26.97 0.97
C LYS A 127 -22.63 -25.75 0.25
N CYS A 128 -21.93 -24.89 0.98
CA CYS A 128 -21.30 -23.66 0.46
C CYS A 128 -19.78 -23.79 0.35
N PHE A 129 -19.21 -24.99 0.39
CA PHE A 129 -17.75 -25.23 0.35
C PHE A 129 -17.06 -24.53 -0.83
N TRP A 130 -17.75 -24.39 -1.94
CA TRP A 130 -17.27 -23.78 -3.18
C TRP A 130 -17.02 -22.26 -3.04
N LEU A 131 -17.67 -21.57 -2.07
CA LEU A 131 -17.49 -20.13 -1.82
C LEU A 131 -16.05 -19.78 -1.49
N THR A 132 -15.33 -20.66 -0.80
CA THR A 132 -13.93 -20.43 -0.39
C THR A 132 -13.07 -19.96 -1.56
N ASN A 133 -13.11 -20.66 -2.70
CA ASN A 133 -12.32 -20.28 -3.87
C ASN A 133 -13.09 -19.38 -4.85
N PHE A 134 -14.41 -19.27 -4.72
CA PHE A 134 -15.20 -18.30 -5.47
C PHE A 134 -14.81 -16.87 -5.10
N LEU A 135 -14.56 -16.61 -3.82
CA LEU A 135 -14.15 -15.30 -3.30
C LEU A 135 -12.66 -14.96 -3.56
N GLU A 136 -11.89 -15.86 -4.18
CA GLU A 136 -10.47 -15.63 -4.46
C GLU A 136 -10.24 -14.34 -5.26
N THR A 137 -11.03 -14.10 -6.32
CA THR A 137 -10.84 -12.94 -7.20
C THR A 137 -10.90 -11.62 -6.42
N LEU A 138 -11.86 -11.48 -5.53
CA LEU A 138 -12.01 -10.30 -4.68
C LEU A 138 -10.91 -10.24 -3.61
N LEU A 139 -10.71 -11.32 -2.85
CA LEU A 139 -9.77 -11.33 -1.73
C LEU A 139 -8.30 -11.22 -2.18
N MET A 140 -7.99 -11.66 -3.39
CA MET A 140 -6.65 -11.47 -3.95
C MET A 140 -6.27 -9.99 -4.11
N GLN A 141 -7.22 -9.09 -4.30
CA GLN A 141 -6.96 -7.66 -4.47
C GLN A 141 -6.31 -7.01 -3.23
N ILE A 142 -6.30 -7.70 -2.08
CA ILE A 142 -5.54 -7.29 -0.88
C ILE A 142 -4.04 -7.14 -1.18
N TRP A 143 -3.55 -7.78 -2.24
CA TRP A 143 -2.15 -7.64 -2.68
C TRP A 143 -1.76 -6.17 -2.87
N TYR A 144 -2.68 -5.34 -3.40
CA TYR A 144 -2.40 -3.96 -3.77
C TYR A 144 -2.12 -3.07 -2.54
N PRO A 145 -3.05 -2.86 -1.59
CA PRO A 145 -2.78 -2.03 -0.43
C PRO A 145 -1.65 -2.60 0.45
N SER A 146 -1.54 -3.91 0.57
CA SER A 146 -0.43 -4.54 1.30
C SER A 146 0.93 -4.27 0.64
N THR A 147 1.00 -4.26 -0.70
CA THR A 147 2.25 -3.96 -1.42
C THR A 147 2.61 -2.48 -1.30
N VAL A 148 1.64 -1.56 -1.36
CA VAL A 148 1.89 -0.13 -1.11
C VAL A 148 2.37 0.10 0.32
N ALA A 149 1.72 -0.50 1.32
CA ALA A 149 2.14 -0.42 2.72
C ALA A 149 3.57 -0.93 2.92
N THR A 150 3.92 -2.03 2.25
CA THR A 150 5.25 -2.63 2.28
C THR A 150 6.29 -1.70 1.66
N LEU A 151 6.04 -1.20 0.44
CA LEU A 151 6.94 -0.28 -0.24
C LEU A 151 7.18 0.99 0.59
N SER A 152 6.10 1.57 1.13
CA SER A 152 6.16 2.76 1.97
C SER A 152 7.00 2.51 3.23
N ARG A 153 6.86 1.34 3.89
CA ARG A 153 7.66 0.94 5.05
C ARG A 153 9.14 0.75 4.69
N GLU A 154 9.43 0.11 3.58
CA GLU A 154 10.82 -0.10 3.14
C GLU A 154 11.50 1.23 2.79
N ILE A 155 10.78 2.19 2.18
CA ILE A 155 11.30 3.54 1.98
C ILE A 155 11.55 4.23 3.32
N LYS A 156 10.67 4.06 4.30
CA LYS A 156 10.86 4.65 5.63
C LYS A 156 12.13 4.13 6.32
N LYS A 157 12.46 2.84 6.17
CA LYS A 157 13.74 2.28 6.67
C LYS A 157 14.94 2.98 6.02
N VAL A 158 14.91 3.18 4.69
CA VAL A 158 15.96 3.88 3.95
C VAL A 158 16.11 5.33 4.45
N VAL A 159 14.99 6.06 4.54
CA VAL A 159 14.99 7.44 5.03
C VAL A 159 15.55 7.52 6.45
N THR A 160 15.08 6.64 7.35
CA THR A 160 15.55 6.59 8.74
C THR A 160 17.04 6.36 8.81
N GLN A 161 17.58 5.42 8.02
CA GLN A 161 19.02 5.16 7.98
C GLN A 161 19.82 6.43 7.61
N TYR A 162 19.45 7.13 6.54
CA TYR A 162 20.19 8.34 6.12
C TYR A 162 20.02 9.51 7.11
N PHE A 163 18.86 9.61 7.78
CA PHE A 163 18.69 10.57 8.87
C PHE A 163 19.56 10.22 10.08
N ASP A 164 19.66 8.95 10.43
CA ASP A 164 20.56 8.49 11.50
C ASP A 164 22.02 8.78 11.19
N GLU A 165 22.42 8.70 9.94
CA GLU A 165 23.79 8.91 9.49
C GLU A 165 24.16 10.40 9.32
N THR A 166 23.20 11.26 8.93
CA THR A 166 23.53 12.62 8.43
C THR A 166 22.75 13.76 9.08
N ALA A 167 21.57 13.52 9.66
CA ALA A 167 20.73 14.57 10.20
C ALA A 167 20.88 14.76 11.71
N THR A 168 20.43 15.92 12.22
CA THR A 168 20.38 16.17 13.67
C THR A 168 19.34 15.27 14.36
N GLU A 169 19.50 15.07 15.67
CA GLU A 169 18.49 14.31 16.43
C GLU A 169 17.11 15.01 16.43
N GLU A 170 17.11 16.35 16.46
CA GLU A 170 15.89 17.14 16.38
C GLU A 170 15.15 16.94 15.04
N ALA A 171 15.88 16.87 13.93
CA ALA A 171 15.29 16.67 12.61
C ALA A 171 14.62 15.31 12.42
N LYS A 172 15.00 14.30 13.21
CA LYS A 172 14.37 12.96 13.16
C LYS A 172 12.89 12.98 13.47
N ALA A 173 12.41 13.93 14.26
CA ALA A 173 10.98 14.14 14.52
C ALA A 173 10.18 14.45 13.22
N GLY A 174 10.86 14.91 12.17
CA GLY A 174 10.26 15.20 10.86
C GLY A 174 10.27 14.04 9.85
N ILE A 175 10.80 12.88 10.18
CA ILE A 175 10.92 11.73 9.25
C ILE A 175 9.56 11.33 8.64
N ASP A 176 8.49 11.42 9.41
CA ASP A 176 7.13 11.09 8.94
C ASP A 176 6.64 12.00 7.80
N PHE A 177 7.31 13.12 7.54
CA PHE A 177 6.98 14.08 6.47
C PHE A 177 7.94 14.02 5.27
N VAL A 178 8.93 13.15 5.30
CA VAL A 178 9.97 13.11 4.25
C VAL A 178 9.45 12.56 2.94
N LEU A 179 8.54 11.59 2.95
CA LEU A 179 7.91 11.07 1.73
C LEU A 179 6.44 11.48 1.64
N ASN A 180 6.09 12.17 0.55
CA ASN A 180 4.74 12.65 0.26
C ASN A 180 4.12 11.83 -0.87
N ASP A 181 2.87 11.43 -0.70
CA ASP A 181 2.09 10.76 -1.75
C ASP A 181 1.50 11.77 -2.74
N PHE A 182 1.99 11.76 -3.98
CA PHE A 182 1.51 12.54 -5.12
C PHE A 182 0.80 11.67 -6.17
N GLY A 183 0.38 10.46 -5.80
CA GLY A 183 0.00 9.40 -6.72
C GLY A 183 -1.44 9.43 -7.21
N PHE A 184 -2.36 10.23 -6.64
CA PHE A 184 -3.79 10.15 -6.97
C PHE A 184 -4.07 10.18 -8.46
N ARG A 185 -3.55 11.18 -9.16
CA ARG A 185 -3.74 11.34 -10.62
C ARG A 185 -3.09 10.23 -11.46
N GLY A 186 -2.18 9.46 -10.88
CA GLY A 186 -1.40 8.42 -11.55
C GLY A 186 -1.96 7.00 -11.42
N VAL A 187 -3.03 6.77 -10.65
CA VAL A 187 -3.65 5.45 -10.48
C VAL A 187 -4.85 5.25 -11.39
N SER A 188 -5.24 3.99 -11.56
CA SER A 188 -6.30 3.58 -12.49
C SER A 188 -7.72 3.82 -11.98
N SER A 189 -7.93 4.02 -10.67
CA SER A 189 -9.25 4.27 -10.09
C SER A 189 -9.17 5.05 -8.78
N SER A 190 -10.29 5.69 -8.39
CA SER A 190 -10.41 6.34 -7.08
C SER A 190 -10.31 5.35 -5.92
N GLU A 191 -10.78 4.11 -6.12
CA GLU A 191 -10.62 3.03 -5.13
C GLU A 191 -9.14 2.72 -4.89
N SER A 192 -8.35 2.55 -5.97
CA SER A 192 -6.91 2.36 -5.87
C SER A 192 -6.22 3.53 -5.15
N ALA A 193 -6.62 4.78 -5.46
CA ALA A 193 -6.09 5.96 -4.76
C ALA A 193 -6.44 5.94 -3.26
N GLY A 194 -7.66 5.57 -2.92
CA GLY A 194 -8.11 5.49 -1.52
C GLY A 194 -7.37 4.42 -0.73
N LEU A 195 -7.28 3.22 -1.30
CA LEU A 195 -6.58 2.08 -0.68
C LEU A 195 -5.07 2.31 -0.58
N GLY A 196 -4.43 2.68 -1.69
CA GLY A 196 -2.99 2.94 -1.72
C GLY A 196 -2.61 4.14 -0.86
N GLY A 197 -3.35 5.24 -0.96
CA GLY A 197 -3.12 6.43 -0.15
C GLY A 197 -3.25 6.13 1.35
N SER A 198 -4.28 5.39 1.78
CA SER A 198 -4.41 5.00 3.19
C SER A 198 -3.30 4.05 3.64
N ALA A 199 -2.84 3.15 2.76
CA ALA A 199 -1.72 2.25 3.03
C ALA A 199 -0.39 3.00 3.20
N HIS A 200 -0.16 4.07 2.44
CA HIS A 200 1.00 4.95 2.64
C HIS A 200 0.96 5.64 4.01
N LEU A 201 -0.22 6.12 4.42
CA LEU A 201 -0.41 6.89 5.65
C LEU A 201 -0.23 6.09 6.95
N ILE A 202 -0.07 4.77 6.90
CA ILE A 202 0.33 4.02 8.10
C ILE A 202 1.83 4.19 8.43
N ASN A 203 2.64 4.64 7.46
CA ASN A 203 4.08 4.85 7.61
C ASN A 203 4.49 6.32 7.61
N PHE A 204 3.88 7.15 6.77
CA PHE A 204 4.19 8.57 6.60
C PHE A 204 2.93 9.43 6.81
N LEU A 205 3.11 10.75 6.91
CA LEU A 205 2.02 11.71 7.09
C LEU A 205 1.82 12.63 5.88
N GLY A 206 2.82 12.79 5.02
CA GLY A 206 2.75 13.67 3.84
C GLY A 206 1.89 13.05 2.73
N SER A 207 0.82 13.74 2.29
CA SER A 207 -0.03 13.25 1.20
C SER A 207 -0.91 14.33 0.60
N ASP A 208 -0.91 14.40 -0.74
CA ASP A 208 -1.89 15.14 -1.54
C ASP A 208 -3.04 14.22 -2.02
N THR A 209 -2.98 12.93 -1.74
CA THR A 209 -4.02 11.96 -2.09
C THR A 209 -5.12 11.98 -1.03
N LEU A 210 -5.99 13.00 -1.07
CA LEU A 210 -7.04 13.24 -0.05
C LEU A 210 -7.93 12.03 0.20
N ILE A 211 -8.26 11.27 -0.85
CA ILE A 211 -9.12 10.09 -0.73
C ILE A 211 -8.50 9.00 0.16
N GLY A 212 -7.17 8.96 0.31
CA GLY A 212 -6.49 8.08 1.26
C GLY A 212 -6.88 8.39 2.70
N SER A 213 -6.89 9.66 3.09
CA SER A 213 -7.39 10.11 4.40
C SER A 213 -8.88 9.82 4.60
N VAL A 214 -9.69 9.96 3.54
CA VAL A 214 -11.13 9.61 3.58
C VAL A 214 -11.31 8.12 3.85
N TYR A 215 -10.53 7.25 3.21
CA TYR A 215 -10.59 5.81 3.43
C TYR A 215 -10.13 5.42 4.84
N ALA A 216 -9.06 6.02 5.34
CA ALA A 216 -8.62 5.83 6.72
C ALA A 216 -9.72 6.20 7.74
N LYS A 217 -10.47 7.30 7.50
CA LYS A 217 -11.62 7.66 8.35
C LYS A 217 -12.79 6.70 8.20
N ARG A 218 -13.19 6.39 6.97
CA ARG A 218 -14.41 5.61 6.67
C ARG A 218 -14.27 4.15 7.08
N TYR A 219 -13.15 3.54 6.77
CA TYR A 219 -12.96 2.10 6.94
C TYR A 219 -12.19 1.73 8.21
N TYR A 220 -11.37 2.64 8.72
CA TYR A 220 -10.49 2.39 9.87
C TYR A 220 -10.72 3.35 11.05
N GLY A 221 -11.74 4.18 10.98
CA GLY A 221 -12.17 5.01 12.11
C GLY A 221 -11.14 6.05 12.56
N ALA A 222 -10.28 6.56 11.66
CA ALA A 222 -9.38 7.64 12.01
C ALA A 222 -10.18 8.89 12.43
N GLU A 223 -9.95 9.39 13.64
CA GLU A 223 -10.67 10.54 14.20
C GLU A 223 -10.40 11.82 13.41
N LYS A 224 -9.13 12.05 13.08
CA LYS A 224 -8.65 13.17 12.25
C LYS A 224 -8.15 12.66 10.91
N ALA A 225 -8.04 13.53 9.91
CA ALA A 225 -7.35 13.19 8.67
C ALA A 225 -5.89 12.85 8.99
N PRO A 226 -5.42 11.62 8.69
CA PRO A 226 -4.04 11.23 9.00
C PRO A 226 -3.04 11.81 8.02
N GLY A 227 -3.46 12.16 6.80
CA GLY A 227 -2.61 12.79 5.79
C GLY A 227 -2.60 14.30 5.93
N LEU A 228 -1.41 14.89 5.81
CA LEU A 228 -1.17 16.33 5.87
C LEU A 228 -0.56 16.80 4.55
N SER A 229 -0.95 18.00 4.13
CA SER A 229 -0.44 18.69 2.95
C SER A 229 -0.17 20.14 3.27
N VAL A 230 0.52 20.84 2.37
CA VAL A 230 0.85 22.27 2.48
C VAL A 230 0.40 23.00 1.22
N PRO A 231 0.15 24.32 1.29
CA PRO A 231 -0.01 25.13 0.09
C PRO A 231 1.17 24.91 -0.87
N ALA A 232 0.84 24.56 -2.11
CA ALA A 232 1.83 24.27 -3.13
C ALA A 232 1.37 24.78 -4.51
N THR A 233 2.33 25.12 -5.35
CA THR A 233 2.04 25.53 -6.73
C THR A 233 2.15 24.38 -7.71
N GLU A 234 1.57 24.57 -8.88
CA GLU A 234 1.83 23.79 -10.09
C GLU A 234 2.31 24.71 -11.21
N HIS A 235 2.78 24.15 -12.33
CA HIS A 235 3.31 24.92 -13.44
C HIS A 235 2.30 25.94 -14.02
N SER A 236 1.02 25.64 -14.04
CA SER A 236 -0.03 26.57 -14.51
C SER A 236 -0.04 27.91 -13.75
N ILE A 237 0.35 27.89 -12.47
CA ILE A 237 0.48 29.09 -11.64
C ILE A 237 1.80 29.82 -11.97
N CYS A 238 2.91 29.09 -11.93
CA CYS A 238 4.26 29.68 -12.08
C CYS A 238 4.50 30.26 -13.48
N THR A 239 3.80 29.75 -14.51
CA THR A 239 3.93 30.21 -15.90
C THR A 239 2.97 31.33 -16.32
N LEU A 240 2.00 31.74 -15.45
CA LEU A 240 0.92 32.68 -15.81
C LEU A 240 1.39 34.01 -16.41
N LYS A 241 2.53 34.54 -15.97
CA LYS A 241 3.10 35.81 -16.44
C LYS A 241 4.25 35.62 -17.45
N GLY A 242 4.48 34.40 -17.90
CA GLY A 242 5.62 34.03 -18.74
C GLY A 242 6.96 34.18 -18.01
N GLU A 243 8.06 33.92 -18.72
CA GLU A 243 9.39 33.91 -18.14
C GLU A 243 9.78 35.25 -17.48
N LYS A 244 9.44 36.36 -18.10
CA LYS A 244 9.77 37.71 -17.59
C LYS A 244 9.01 38.08 -16.31
N GLY A 245 7.88 37.43 -16.05
CA GLY A 245 7.06 37.70 -14.88
C GLY A 245 7.18 36.64 -13.78
N GLU A 246 8.10 35.69 -13.89
CA GLU A 246 8.26 34.59 -12.93
C GLU A 246 8.58 35.11 -11.51
N LEU A 247 9.47 36.10 -11.40
CA LEU A 247 9.80 36.73 -10.12
C LEU A 247 8.56 37.35 -9.44
N ASP A 248 7.69 38.03 -10.21
CA ASP A 248 6.45 38.61 -9.66
C ASP A 248 5.51 37.54 -9.12
N ILE A 249 5.44 36.38 -9.79
CA ILE A 249 4.66 35.24 -9.33
C ILE A 249 5.23 34.69 -8.02
N PHE A 250 6.53 34.49 -7.93
CA PHE A 250 7.20 34.01 -6.72
C PHE A 250 6.99 34.94 -5.53
N LYS A 251 7.11 36.25 -5.76
CA LYS A 251 6.80 37.25 -4.75
C LYS A 251 5.34 37.17 -4.29
N HIS A 252 4.40 37.11 -5.25
CA HIS A 252 2.96 36.96 -4.95
C HIS A 252 2.66 35.72 -4.10
N ILE A 253 3.31 34.59 -4.36
CA ILE A 253 3.14 33.36 -3.57
C ILE A 253 3.58 33.58 -2.12
N LEU A 254 4.74 34.19 -1.89
CA LEU A 254 5.24 34.49 -0.55
C LEU A 254 4.37 35.52 0.18
N ASP A 255 3.83 36.51 -0.53
CA ASP A 255 2.93 37.52 0.03
C ASP A 255 1.55 36.93 0.39
N THR A 256 1.09 35.94 -0.40
CA THR A 256 -0.19 35.24 -0.17
C THR A 256 -0.12 34.29 1.04
N PHE A 257 1.00 33.61 1.23
CA PHE A 257 1.26 32.72 2.38
C PHE A 257 2.46 33.24 3.18
N PRO A 258 2.30 34.33 3.97
CA PRO A 258 3.42 34.96 4.65
C PRO A 258 3.99 34.14 5.81
N THR A 259 3.28 33.15 6.31
CA THR A 259 3.68 32.26 7.39
C THR A 259 3.49 30.79 7.01
N GLY A 260 4.06 29.88 7.82
CA GLY A 260 3.94 28.45 7.60
C GLY A 260 4.73 27.95 6.38
N ILE A 261 4.44 26.72 5.95
CA ILE A 261 5.14 26.07 4.83
C ILE A 261 4.43 26.39 3.52
N VAL A 262 5.18 26.75 2.49
CA VAL A 262 4.71 26.86 1.10
C VAL A 262 5.69 26.21 0.15
N ALA A 263 5.22 25.36 -0.76
CA ALA A 263 6.03 24.70 -1.77
C ALA A 263 5.84 25.38 -3.14
N CYS A 264 6.94 25.67 -3.83
CA CYS A 264 6.90 26.37 -5.11
C CYS A 264 7.67 25.60 -6.19
N VAL A 265 6.96 25.23 -7.27
CA VAL A 265 7.59 24.74 -8.51
C VAL A 265 8.44 25.87 -9.07
N SER A 266 9.73 25.60 -9.30
CA SER A 266 10.71 26.64 -9.63
C SER A 266 11.52 26.33 -10.89
N ASP A 267 11.11 25.30 -11.66
CA ASP A 267 11.77 24.87 -12.88
C ASP A 267 10.98 25.19 -14.15
N SER A 268 9.98 26.06 -14.03
CA SER A 268 9.12 26.42 -15.19
C SER A 268 9.93 26.92 -16.38
N PHE A 269 11.05 27.59 -16.14
CA PHE A 269 11.97 28.10 -17.15
C PHE A 269 13.41 27.70 -16.86
N ASN A 270 13.99 28.14 -15.73
CA ASN A 270 15.36 27.83 -15.36
C ASN A 270 15.50 27.75 -13.83
N ILE A 271 15.51 26.51 -13.29
CA ILE A 271 15.63 26.27 -11.86
C ILE A 271 16.90 26.87 -11.24
N PHE A 272 18.02 26.87 -11.97
CA PHE A 272 19.28 27.39 -11.44
C PHE A 272 19.24 28.89 -11.31
N ARG A 273 18.66 29.61 -12.29
CA ARG A 273 18.39 31.04 -12.22
C ARG A 273 17.41 31.35 -11.10
N ALA A 274 16.32 30.59 -11.01
CA ALA A 274 15.34 30.78 -9.94
C ALA A 274 15.98 30.66 -8.55
N CYS A 275 16.84 29.67 -8.32
CA CYS A 275 17.54 29.49 -7.06
C CYS A 275 18.61 30.59 -6.81
N ALA A 276 19.36 30.99 -7.86
CA ALA A 276 20.47 31.96 -7.71
C ALA A 276 19.96 33.40 -7.58
N GLU A 277 19.11 33.85 -8.51
CA GLU A 277 18.72 35.24 -8.65
C GLU A 277 17.40 35.53 -7.87
N TYR A 278 16.32 34.77 -8.14
CA TYR A 278 15.01 35.10 -7.58
C TYR A 278 14.91 34.76 -6.11
N TRP A 279 15.15 33.49 -5.73
CA TRP A 279 15.09 33.08 -4.33
C TRP A 279 16.33 33.55 -3.55
N GLY A 280 17.53 33.41 -4.16
CA GLY A 280 18.81 33.63 -3.50
C GLY A 280 19.26 35.08 -3.42
N GLU A 281 18.68 36.02 -4.17
CA GLU A 281 18.98 37.44 -4.14
C GLU A 281 17.74 38.29 -3.92
N GLU A 282 16.82 38.38 -4.89
CA GLU A 282 15.69 39.30 -4.90
C GLU A 282 14.71 39.07 -3.72
N LEU A 283 14.41 37.82 -3.37
CA LEU A 283 13.48 37.44 -2.33
C LEU A 283 14.14 36.90 -1.06
N LYS A 284 15.46 36.85 -1.01
CA LYS A 284 16.25 36.28 0.12
C LYS A 284 15.85 36.84 1.47
N ASP A 285 15.80 38.17 1.57
CA ASP A 285 15.50 38.86 2.85
C ASP A 285 14.06 38.56 3.31
N GLN A 286 13.13 38.47 2.38
CA GLN A 286 11.73 38.09 2.67
C GLN A 286 11.66 36.66 3.18
N ILE A 287 12.39 35.73 2.54
CA ILE A 287 12.42 34.32 2.94
C ILE A 287 13.05 34.14 4.32
N LEU A 288 14.20 34.75 4.59
CA LEU A 288 14.89 34.61 5.87
C LEU A 288 14.14 35.24 7.06
N LYS A 289 13.25 36.19 6.80
CA LYS A 289 12.40 36.83 7.82
C LYS A 289 11.07 36.10 8.04
N ARG A 290 10.77 35.06 7.24
CA ARG A 290 9.49 34.31 7.37
C ARG A 290 9.42 33.56 8.70
N ASP A 291 8.24 33.55 9.29
CA ASP A 291 7.81 32.54 10.26
C ASP A 291 7.26 31.33 9.48
N GLY A 292 8.17 30.55 8.86
CA GLY A 292 7.79 29.43 8.02
C GLY A 292 8.87 29.00 7.05
N VAL A 293 8.55 28.10 6.13
CA VAL A 293 9.47 27.43 5.23
C VAL A 293 9.05 27.61 3.77
N LEU A 294 9.96 28.08 2.93
CA LEU A 294 9.88 27.93 1.48
C LEU A 294 10.46 26.56 1.09
N VAL A 295 9.67 25.75 0.40
CA VAL A 295 10.11 24.48 -0.17
C VAL A 295 10.24 24.64 -1.67
N ILE A 296 11.48 24.65 -2.16
CA ILE A 296 11.82 24.82 -3.59
C ILE A 296 11.67 23.48 -4.29
N ARG A 297 10.90 23.44 -5.39
CA ARG A 297 10.62 22.21 -6.13
C ARG A 297 11.18 22.25 -7.55
N PRO A 298 12.28 21.51 -7.85
CA PRO A 298 12.59 21.05 -9.18
C PRO A 298 11.64 19.93 -9.59
N ASP A 299 11.24 19.89 -10.85
CA ASP A 299 10.29 18.89 -11.37
C ASP A 299 10.76 18.28 -12.71
N SER A 300 12.06 18.48 -13.05
CA SER A 300 12.66 18.02 -14.30
C SER A 300 14.16 17.76 -14.16
N GLY A 301 14.69 16.99 -15.11
CA GLY A 301 16.11 16.64 -15.19
C GLY A 301 16.50 15.40 -14.37
N ASP A 302 17.79 15.05 -14.38
CA ASP A 302 18.31 13.97 -13.55
C ASP A 302 18.24 14.36 -12.07
N PRO A 303 17.55 13.59 -11.21
CA PRO A 303 17.34 13.99 -9.82
C PRO A 303 18.62 14.25 -9.03
N VAL A 304 19.63 13.39 -9.17
CA VAL A 304 20.88 13.51 -8.41
C VAL A 304 21.67 14.75 -8.85
N GLN A 305 21.91 14.90 -10.16
CA GLN A 305 22.68 16.02 -10.69
C GLN A 305 21.99 17.37 -10.42
N THR A 306 20.68 17.42 -10.61
CA THR A 306 19.88 18.63 -10.39
C THR A 306 19.92 19.04 -8.92
N LEU A 307 19.69 18.10 -8.00
CA LEU A 307 19.72 18.40 -6.56
C LEU A 307 21.09 18.87 -6.08
N LEU A 308 22.17 18.22 -6.48
CA LEU A 308 23.53 18.64 -6.08
C LEU A 308 23.85 20.05 -6.57
N ALA A 309 23.47 20.40 -7.82
CA ALA A 309 23.64 21.74 -8.35
C ALA A 309 22.80 22.79 -7.60
N ILE A 310 21.54 22.47 -7.29
CA ILE A 310 20.64 23.33 -6.51
C ILE A 310 21.20 23.56 -5.11
N PHE A 311 21.60 22.51 -4.38
CA PHE A 311 22.16 22.65 -3.04
C PHE A 311 23.42 23.49 -3.03
N LYS A 312 24.32 23.34 -4.03
CA LYS A 312 25.47 24.19 -4.17
C LYS A 312 25.10 25.67 -4.25
N ILE A 313 24.14 26.03 -5.13
CA ILE A 313 23.64 27.39 -5.28
C ILE A 313 22.99 27.89 -3.98
N LEU A 314 22.14 27.11 -3.36
CA LEU A 314 21.43 27.50 -2.14
C LEU A 314 22.40 27.73 -0.97
N PHE A 315 23.44 26.90 -0.82
CA PHE A 315 24.47 27.11 0.20
C PHE A 315 25.30 28.38 -0.06
N GLU A 316 25.60 28.69 -1.33
CA GLU A 316 26.30 29.95 -1.69
C GLU A 316 25.43 31.18 -1.38
N LYS A 317 24.13 31.11 -1.63
CA LYS A 317 23.20 32.24 -1.50
C LYS A 317 22.66 32.43 -0.09
N PHE A 318 22.21 31.35 0.57
CA PHE A 318 21.58 31.42 1.90
C PHE A 318 22.56 31.13 3.05
N GLY A 319 23.74 30.57 2.75
CA GLY A 319 24.64 30.02 3.76
C GLY A 319 24.19 28.65 4.26
N TYR A 320 24.92 28.10 5.19
CA TYR A 320 24.60 26.83 5.86
C TYR A 320 25.23 26.78 7.25
N THR A 321 24.71 25.91 8.09
CA THR A 321 25.38 25.47 9.32
C THR A 321 25.91 24.05 9.11
N THR A 322 26.96 23.68 9.85
CA THR A 322 27.41 22.28 9.88
C THR A 322 26.90 21.66 11.18
N ASN A 323 26.15 20.56 11.06
CA ASN A 323 25.62 19.88 12.22
C ASN A 323 26.70 19.04 12.96
N GLU A 324 26.34 18.45 14.10
CA GLU A 324 27.22 17.65 14.94
C GLU A 324 27.84 16.43 14.25
N LYS A 325 27.21 15.96 13.15
CA LYS A 325 27.72 14.85 12.32
C LYS A 325 28.59 15.31 11.15
N GLY A 326 28.81 16.62 11.01
CA GLY A 326 29.66 17.20 9.96
C GLY A 326 28.96 17.50 8.64
N PHE A 327 27.62 17.42 8.57
CA PHE A 327 26.85 17.65 7.36
C PHE A 327 26.29 19.07 7.30
N LYS A 328 26.19 19.62 6.08
CA LYS A 328 25.61 20.94 5.80
C LYS A 328 24.12 20.95 5.90
N VAL A 329 23.57 21.96 6.59
CA VAL A 329 22.14 22.18 6.77
C VAL A 329 21.80 23.61 6.33
N LEU A 330 20.80 23.77 5.46
CA LEU A 330 20.24 25.07 5.06
C LEU A 330 19.58 25.77 6.24
N PRO A 331 19.44 27.11 6.21
CA PRO A 331 18.61 27.81 7.17
C PRO A 331 17.20 27.18 7.28
N PRO A 332 16.58 27.21 8.46
CA PRO A 332 15.30 26.54 8.69
C PRO A 332 14.17 27.02 7.77
N GLN A 333 14.32 28.20 7.17
CA GLN A 333 13.33 28.76 6.24
C GLN A 333 13.40 28.19 4.82
N VAL A 334 14.38 27.35 4.48
CA VAL A 334 14.61 26.84 3.12
C VAL A 334 14.74 25.34 3.10
N ARG A 335 13.94 24.67 2.33
CA ARG A 335 14.04 23.21 2.05
C ARG A 335 13.82 22.95 0.56
N VAL A 336 14.16 21.74 0.13
CA VAL A 336 13.96 21.30 -1.25
C VAL A 336 13.06 20.07 -1.28
N ILE A 337 12.20 19.96 -2.27
CA ILE A 337 11.39 18.76 -2.51
C ILE A 337 11.64 18.23 -3.92
N GLN A 338 12.07 16.97 -4.03
CA GLN A 338 12.16 16.27 -5.31
C GLN A 338 10.86 15.53 -5.58
N GLY A 339 10.16 15.85 -6.68
CA GLY A 339 8.86 15.26 -7.03
C GLY A 339 8.86 14.42 -8.30
N ASP A 340 9.81 14.63 -9.22
CA ASP A 340 9.92 13.88 -10.46
C ASP A 340 10.98 12.78 -10.37
N GLY A 341 10.75 11.66 -11.07
CA GLY A 341 11.68 10.54 -11.12
C GLY A 341 11.82 9.73 -9.82
N VAL A 342 11.02 10.04 -8.78
CA VAL A 342 11.15 9.42 -7.45
C VAL A 342 10.56 8.01 -7.45
N ASN A 343 11.39 7.04 -7.08
CA ASN A 343 11.07 5.64 -6.84
C ASN A 343 12.02 5.07 -5.77
N TYR A 344 11.80 3.81 -5.35
CA TYR A 344 12.60 3.18 -4.29
C TYR A 344 14.11 3.26 -4.53
N ASP A 345 14.55 2.96 -5.75
CA ASP A 345 15.97 2.89 -6.08
C ASP A 345 16.57 4.30 -6.20
N SER A 346 15.86 5.24 -6.85
CA SER A 346 16.33 6.65 -6.96
C SER A 346 16.37 7.38 -5.60
N ILE A 347 15.53 7.00 -4.62
CA ILE A 347 15.59 7.52 -3.25
C ILE A 347 16.95 7.16 -2.61
N ILE A 348 17.40 5.92 -2.77
CA ILE A 348 18.69 5.46 -2.26
C ILE A 348 19.83 6.23 -2.95
N GLU A 349 19.78 6.35 -4.28
CA GLU A 349 20.80 7.07 -5.07
C GLU A 349 20.91 8.54 -4.66
N VAL A 350 19.77 9.21 -4.49
CA VAL A 350 19.72 10.62 -4.08
C VAL A 350 20.31 10.81 -2.69
N PHE A 351 19.85 10.06 -1.68
CA PHE A 351 20.36 10.23 -0.32
C PHE A 351 21.84 9.83 -0.20
N GLN A 352 22.27 8.81 -0.94
CA GLN A 352 23.68 8.44 -0.99
C GLN A 352 24.55 9.57 -1.57
N ALA A 353 24.10 10.18 -2.68
CA ALA A 353 24.80 11.30 -3.30
C ALA A 353 24.86 12.53 -2.37
N LEU A 354 23.77 12.85 -1.66
CA LEU A 354 23.77 13.93 -0.66
C LEU A 354 24.79 13.66 0.44
N LYS A 355 24.79 12.45 1.00
CA LYS A 355 25.74 12.03 2.04
C LYS A 355 27.20 12.17 1.58
N GLU A 356 27.52 11.67 0.38
CA GLU A 356 28.87 11.75 -0.20
C GLU A 356 29.34 13.19 -0.43
N ASN A 357 28.43 14.14 -0.63
CA ASN A 357 28.69 15.56 -0.79
C ASN A 357 28.59 16.37 0.51
N GLY A 358 28.48 15.69 1.67
CA GLY A 358 28.41 16.34 2.98
C GLY A 358 27.13 17.14 3.21
N ILE A 359 26.01 16.73 2.60
CA ILE A 359 24.71 17.39 2.68
C ILE A 359 23.79 16.55 3.58
N SER A 360 23.23 17.14 4.62
CA SER A 360 22.30 16.46 5.52
C SER A 360 21.00 16.09 4.82
N ALA A 361 20.49 14.87 5.10
CA ALA A 361 19.20 14.39 4.60
C ALA A 361 18.03 15.30 4.99
N GLU A 362 18.11 16.03 6.10
CA GLU A 362 17.03 16.93 6.58
C GLU A 362 16.77 18.14 5.66
N ASN A 363 17.63 18.40 4.68
CA ASN A 363 17.41 19.45 3.69
C ASN A 363 16.40 19.07 2.61
N LEU A 364 16.10 17.77 2.46
CA LEU A 364 15.32 17.21 1.36
C LEU A 364 14.05 16.52 1.85
N VAL A 365 12.94 16.80 1.18
CA VAL A 365 11.72 16.00 1.22
C VAL A 365 11.47 15.42 -0.18
N LEU A 366 10.62 14.40 -0.27
CA LEU A 366 10.37 13.65 -1.50
C LEU A 366 8.88 13.63 -1.80
N GLY A 367 8.52 13.69 -3.07
CA GLY A 367 7.17 13.42 -3.56
C GLY A 367 7.19 12.23 -4.52
N MET A 368 6.39 11.22 -4.27
CA MET A 368 6.34 10.02 -5.09
C MET A 368 4.95 9.83 -5.66
N GLY A 369 4.83 9.81 -6.96
CA GLY A 369 3.56 9.70 -7.67
C GLY A 369 3.22 8.26 -8.05
N GLY A 370 3.11 7.97 -9.36
CA GLY A 370 2.74 6.64 -9.87
C GLY A 370 3.66 5.52 -9.43
N ALA A 371 4.91 5.79 -9.09
CA ALA A 371 5.83 4.77 -8.57
C ALA A 371 5.41 4.24 -7.18
N LEU A 372 4.72 5.07 -6.36
CA LEU A 372 4.19 4.64 -5.07
C LEU A 372 2.89 3.83 -5.22
N LEU A 373 1.94 4.32 -6.04
CA LEU A 373 0.58 3.81 -6.05
C LEU A 373 0.21 2.95 -7.27
N GLN A 374 0.96 3.01 -8.38
CA GLN A 374 0.56 2.36 -9.65
C GLN A 374 1.60 1.41 -10.24
N LYS A 375 2.90 1.69 -10.13
CA LYS A 375 3.95 0.83 -10.70
C LYS A 375 4.20 -0.42 -9.83
N LEU A 376 3.11 -1.09 -9.51
CA LEU A 376 3.04 -2.28 -8.69
C LEU A 376 2.06 -3.26 -9.34
N ASP A 377 2.33 -4.55 -9.18
CA ASP A 377 1.44 -5.62 -9.58
C ASP A 377 1.41 -6.73 -8.51
N ARG A 378 0.55 -7.72 -8.70
CA ARG A 378 0.44 -8.86 -7.79
C ARG A 378 1.79 -9.60 -7.62
N ASP A 379 2.62 -9.59 -8.66
CA ASP A 379 3.89 -10.31 -8.68
C ASP A 379 5.05 -9.51 -8.06
N THR A 380 4.85 -8.20 -7.76
CA THR A 380 5.81 -7.39 -7.00
C THR A 380 6.19 -8.06 -5.68
N GLN A 381 5.22 -8.65 -4.97
CA GLN A 381 5.41 -9.47 -3.76
C GLN A 381 4.88 -10.91 -3.94
N LYS A 382 4.57 -11.34 -5.17
CA LYS A 382 4.15 -12.69 -5.57
C LYS A 382 3.03 -13.25 -4.70
N TYR A 383 1.95 -12.47 -4.53
CA TYR A 383 0.77 -12.89 -3.77
C TYR A 383 0.06 -14.07 -4.45
N ALA A 384 -0.39 -15.01 -3.63
CA ALA A 384 -1.14 -16.17 -4.07
C ALA A 384 -2.15 -16.63 -3.02
N LEU A 385 -3.36 -16.99 -3.45
CA LEU A 385 -4.33 -17.72 -2.66
C LEU A 385 -4.38 -19.17 -3.15
N LYS A 386 -4.23 -20.14 -2.24
CA LYS A 386 -4.11 -21.54 -2.58
C LYS A 386 -4.91 -22.42 -1.64
N CYS A 387 -5.61 -23.39 -2.22
CA CYS A 387 -6.22 -24.49 -1.46
C CYS A 387 -5.10 -25.36 -0.84
N SER A 388 -5.22 -25.67 0.44
CA SER A 388 -4.29 -26.52 1.17
C SER A 388 -4.96 -27.69 1.90
N TYR A 389 -6.31 -27.68 2.03
CA TYR A 389 -7.04 -28.75 2.69
C TYR A 389 -8.46 -28.87 2.09
N ALA A 390 -8.95 -30.10 2.03
CA ALA A 390 -10.29 -30.44 1.63
C ALA A 390 -10.86 -31.59 2.48
N GLU A 391 -12.19 -31.71 2.50
CA GLU A 391 -12.88 -32.90 3.00
C GLU A 391 -13.75 -33.47 1.88
N ILE A 392 -13.60 -34.78 1.59
CA ILE A 392 -14.35 -35.49 0.57
C ILE A 392 -14.93 -36.76 1.21
N ASN A 393 -16.24 -36.92 1.22
CA ASN A 393 -16.94 -38.05 1.84
C ASN A 393 -16.56 -38.27 3.33
N GLY A 394 -16.23 -37.21 4.06
CA GLY A 394 -15.79 -37.27 5.46
C GLY A 394 -14.29 -37.56 5.65
N GLU A 395 -13.54 -37.79 4.57
CA GLU A 395 -12.09 -37.94 4.63
C GLU A 395 -11.38 -36.60 4.51
N ALA A 396 -10.45 -36.33 5.42
CA ALA A 396 -9.58 -35.17 5.42
C ALA A 396 -8.43 -35.36 4.44
N ILE A 397 -8.23 -34.41 3.54
CA ILE A 397 -7.19 -34.46 2.51
C ILE A 397 -6.33 -33.22 2.58
N ASP A 398 -5.03 -33.42 2.81
CA ASP A 398 -4.04 -32.37 2.68
C ASP A 398 -3.77 -32.11 1.19
N VAL A 399 -4.22 -30.97 0.69
CA VAL A 399 -4.07 -30.56 -0.72
C VAL A 399 -2.77 -29.84 -0.91
N GLN A 400 -1.92 -30.31 -1.83
CA GLN A 400 -0.63 -29.68 -2.10
C GLN A 400 -0.30 -29.71 -3.58
N LYS A 401 0.04 -28.55 -4.13
CA LYS A 401 0.66 -28.46 -5.45
C LYS A 401 2.18 -28.64 -5.32
N SER A 402 2.74 -29.62 -6.03
CA SER A 402 4.18 -29.89 -6.09
C SER A 402 4.62 -30.05 -7.55
N PRO A 403 4.66 -28.97 -8.34
CA PRO A 403 5.01 -29.05 -9.75
C PRO A 403 6.48 -29.34 -9.93
N THR A 404 6.81 -29.94 -11.07
CA THR A 404 8.17 -30.05 -11.59
C THR A 404 8.38 -29.04 -12.71
N GLU A 405 9.60 -28.62 -12.91
CA GLU A 405 10.01 -27.75 -14.01
C GLU A 405 11.33 -28.22 -14.59
N MET A 406 11.62 -27.83 -15.82
CA MET A 406 12.87 -28.15 -16.46
C MET A 406 13.89 -27.06 -16.14
N ASN A 407 15.05 -27.44 -15.61
CA ASN A 407 16.14 -26.51 -15.36
C ASN A 407 16.89 -26.17 -16.68
N GLU A 408 17.83 -25.25 -16.61
CA GLU A 408 18.63 -24.81 -17.78
C GLU A 408 19.46 -25.98 -18.41
N LYS A 409 19.68 -27.07 -17.68
CA LYS A 409 20.38 -28.27 -18.16
C LYS A 409 19.44 -29.29 -18.79
N GLY A 410 18.12 -29.02 -18.85
CA GLY A 410 17.13 -29.96 -19.37
C GLY A 410 16.73 -31.06 -18.38
N GLU A 411 17.08 -30.94 -17.09
CA GLU A 411 16.73 -31.92 -16.05
C GLU A 411 15.40 -31.54 -15.40
N ILE A 412 14.54 -32.51 -15.09
CA ILE A 412 13.30 -32.32 -14.37
C ILE A 412 13.63 -32.16 -12.88
N VAL A 413 13.31 -30.97 -12.33
CA VAL A 413 13.52 -30.63 -10.92
C VAL A 413 12.22 -30.19 -10.26
N GLY A 414 12.14 -30.26 -8.94
CA GLY A 414 11.01 -29.72 -8.19
C GLY A 414 10.95 -28.19 -8.29
N SER A 415 9.78 -27.64 -8.64
CA SER A 415 9.59 -26.20 -8.71
C SER A 415 9.52 -25.58 -7.32
N PHE A 416 10.04 -24.34 -7.18
CA PHE A 416 9.85 -23.50 -6.00
C PHE A 416 8.37 -23.13 -5.74
N LYS A 417 7.47 -23.38 -6.71
CA LYS A 417 6.02 -23.10 -6.61
C LYS A 417 5.25 -24.15 -5.78
N LYS A 418 5.95 -24.95 -4.94
CA LYS A 418 5.30 -25.86 -4.00
C LYS A 418 4.41 -25.08 -3.02
N SER A 419 3.13 -25.48 -2.90
CA SER A 419 2.21 -24.90 -1.93
C SER A 419 2.30 -25.57 -0.56
N LYS A 420 1.79 -24.92 0.49
CA LYS A 420 1.61 -25.52 1.82
C LYS A 420 0.47 -26.53 1.78
N ALA A 421 0.44 -27.45 2.74
CA ALA A 421 -0.57 -28.50 2.87
C ALA A 421 -1.20 -28.47 4.27
N GLY A 422 -2.49 -28.84 4.36
CA GLY A 422 -3.24 -28.90 5.61
C GLY A 422 -3.86 -27.57 6.05
N LYS A 423 -4.53 -27.56 7.20
CA LYS A 423 -4.97 -26.34 7.87
C LYS A 423 -3.78 -25.66 8.53
N LEU A 424 -3.68 -24.36 8.39
CA LEU A 424 -2.48 -23.59 8.70
C LEU A 424 -2.71 -22.61 9.86
N LYS A 425 -1.65 -22.42 10.66
CA LYS A 425 -1.50 -21.37 11.66
C LYS A 425 -0.22 -20.58 11.40
N LEU A 426 -0.21 -19.34 11.85
CA LEU A 426 1.00 -18.55 11.98
C LEU A 426 1.39 -18.47 13.44
N ILE A 427 2.61 -18.90 13.76
CA ILE A 427 3.16 -18.80 15.13
C ILE A 427 4.37 -17.90 15.15
N LYS A 428 4.71 -17.34 16.33
CA LYS A 428 5.95 -16.61 16.56
C LYS A 428 6.76 -17.30 17.65
N ARG A 429 8.00 -17.73 17.33
CA ARG A 429 8.94 -18.35 18.26
C ARG A 429 10.28 -17.63 18.20
N ALA A 430 10.81 -17.24 19.33
CA ALA A 430 12.08 -16.52 19.43
C ALA A 430 12.17 -15.29 18.49
N GLY A 431 11.05 -14.58 18.30
CA GLY A 431 10.98 -13.44 17.41
C GLY A 431 10.65 -13.76 15.94
N GLU A 432 10.77 -15.01 15.50
CA GLU A 432 10.57 -15.41 14.12
C GLU A 432 9.14 -15.92 13.84
N TYR A 433 8.57 -15.50 12.71
CA TYR A 433 7.29 -15.99 12.22
C TYR A 433 7.47 -17.31 11.47
N LYS A 434 6.58 -18.28 11.72
CA LYS A 434 6.58 -19.57 11.03
C LYS A 434 5.15 -20.05 10.78
N THR A 435 4.86 -20.38 9.54
CA THR A 435 3.63 -21.12 9.19
C THR A 435 3.78 -22.58 9.56
N VAL A 436 2.81 -23.11 10.30
CA VAL A 436 2.76 -24.50 10.76
C VAL A 436 1.39 -25.11 10.46
N ARG A 437 1.28 -26.43 10.51
CA ARG A 437 0.00 -27.13 10.43
C ARG A 437 -0.72 -27.03 11.79
N GLU A 438 -2.01 -26.79 11.74
CA GLU A 438 -2.85 -26.64 12.96
C GLU A 438 -2.72 -27.84 13.89
N GLN A 439 -2.76 -29.06 13.35
CA GLN A 439 -2.68 -30.30 14.11
C GLN A 439 -1.32 -30.57 14.78
N GLU A 440 -0.25 -29.91 14.33
CA GLU A 440 1.11 -30.09 14.88
C GLU A 440 1.38 -29.18 16.06
N TYR A 441 0.52 -28.17 16.30
CA TYR A 441 0.73 -27.15 17.33
C TYR A 441 -0.57 -26.82 18.07
N PRO A 442 -0.53 -26.70 19.41
CA PRO A 442 -1.69 -26.31 20.21
C PRO A 442 -2.26 -24.95 19.80
N ASP A 443 -3.56 -24.72 20.10
CA ASP A 443 -4.29 -23.51 19.70
C ASP A 443 -3.78 -22.20 20.29
N LYS A 444 -2.96 -22.26 21.34
CA LYS A 444 -2.53 -21.09 22.10
C LYS A 444 -1.61 -20.11 21.36
N ASP A 445 -0.99 -20.55 20.26
CA ASP A 445 0.08 -19.78 19.60
C ASP A 445 -0.31 -19.26 18.20
N ASP A 446 -1.59 -19.34 17.79
CA ASP A 446 -2.01 -18.84 16.47
C ASP A 446 -2.13 -17.32 16.46
N ILE A 447 -1.35 -16.67 15.61
CA ILE A 447 -1.40 -15.20 15.40
C ILE A 447 -2.57 -14.80 14.52
N LEU A 448 -3.10 -15.73 13.71
CA LEU A 448 -4.26 -15.45 12.88
C LEU A 448 -5.50 -15.29 13.74
N GLU A 449 -6.10 -14.12 13.74
CA GLU A 449 -7.36 -13.82 14.42
C GLU A 449 -8.54 -14.05 13.49
N THR A 450 -9.68 -14.54 14.02
CA THR A 450 -10.92 -14.54 13.26
C THR A 450 -11.40 -13.10 13.09
N VAL A 451 -11.41 -12.60 11.86
CA VAL A 451 -11.80 -11.22 11.53
C VAL A 451 -13.21 -11.14 10.93
N PHE A 452 -13.66 -12.24 10.30
CA PHE A 452 -14.99 -12.33 9.67
C PHE A 452 -15.60 -13.71 9.86
N GLU A 453 -16.89 -13.76 10.19
CA GLU A 453 -17.64 -15.00 10.31
C GLU A 453 -19.13 -14.80 9.99
N ASN A 454 -19.65 -15.61 9.07
CA ASN A 454 -21.10 -15.70 8.75
C ASN A 454 -21.74 -14.33 8.48
N GLY A 455 -21.13 -13.52 7.61
CA GLY A 455 -21.63 -12.20 7.22
C GLY A 455 -21.33 -11.08 8.20
N LYS A 456 -20.54 -11.32 9.25
CA LYS A 456 -20.20 -10.31 10.26
C LYS A 456 -18.71 -10.12 10.40
N ILE A 457 -18.28 -8.88 10.49
CA ILE A 457 -16.94 -8.54 10.95
C ILE A 457 -16.90 -8.72 12.46
N VAL A 458 -16.05 -9.61 12.96
CA VAL A 458 -15.95 -9.96 14.39
C VAL A 458 -14.73 -9.30 15.07
N LYS A 459 -13.79 -8.80 14.26
CA LYS A 459 -12.65 -8.02 14.74
C LYS A 459 -12.45 -6.82 13.83
N VAL A 460 -12.35 -5.64 14.41
CA VAL A 460 -12.11 -4.37 13.73
C VAL A 460 -10.81 -3.76 14.26
N TYR A 461 -9.99 -3.22 13.38
CA TYR A 461 -8.79 -2.47 13.71
C TYR A 461 -9.02 -0.99 13.46
N THR A 462 -8.62 -0.13 14.38
CA THR A 462 -8.56 1.31 14.17
C THR A 462 -7.28 1.69 13.41
N PHE A 463 -7.30 2.83 12.74
CA PHE A 463 -6.12 3.32 12.02
C PHE A 463 -4.91 3.51 12.93
N ASN A 464 -5.15 3.94 14.19
CA ASN A 464 -4.10 4.13 15.19
C ASN A 464 -3.48 2.78 15.63
N GLU A 465 -4.30 1.76 15.90
CA GLU A 465 -3.80 0.41 16.21
C GLU A 465 -2.91 -0.14 15.08
N ILE A 466 -3.32 0.07 13.82
CA ILE A 466 -2.52 -0.37 12.66
C ILE A 466 -1.17 0.37 12.61
N LYS A 467 -1.16 1.68 12.85
CA LYS A 467 0.08 2.47 12.92
C LYS A 467 0.99 2.00 14.07
N GLU A 468 0.42 1.65 15.21
CA GLU A 468 1.18 1.10 16.33
C GLU A 468 1.76 -0.28 16.01
N ASN A 469 0.99 -1.16 15.35
CA ASN A 469 1.48 -2.47 14.92
C ASN A 469 2.70 -2.35 13.98
N VAL A 470 2.70 -1.40 13.07
CA VAL A 470 3.85 -1.12 12.19
C VAL A 470 5.05 -0.62 13.00
N ARG A 471 4.85 0.29 13.97
CA ARG A 471 5.92 0.87 14.81
C ARG A 471 6.54 -0.13 15.77
N LEU A 472 5.73 -0.95 16.46
CA LEU A 472 6.23 -1.96 17.41
C LEU A 472 7.19 -2.95 16.75
N GLN A 473 7.02 -3.22 15.46
CA GLN A 473 7.91 -4.10 14.72
C GLN A 473 9.23 -3.43 14.32
N GLU A 474 9.26 -2.12 14.19
CA GLU A 474 10.50 -1.36 13.98
C GLU A 474 11.37 -1.41 15.25
N LEU A 475 10.78 -1.34 16.43
CA LEU A 475 11.49 -1.41 17.73
C LEU A 475 12.03 -2.81 18.08
N ILE A 476 11.43 -3.87 17.54
CA ILE A 476 11.87 -5.25 17.78
C ILE A 476 13.03 -5.65 16.85
N ASN A 477 13.17 -4.98 15.72
CA ASN A 477 14.18 -5.28 14.70
C ASN A 477 15.38 -4.31 14.73
N ALA A 478 15.41 -3.33 15.61
CA ALA A 478 16.52 -2.41 15.89
C ALA A 478 17.33 -2.89 17.09
#